data_fc4ae7317f7230edefdd91dd63aeb3e9
#
_entry.id   fc4ae7317f7230edefdd91dd63aeb3e9
#
_cell.length_a   1.000
_cell.length_b   1.000
_cell.length_c   1.000
_cell.angle_alpha   90.00
_cell.angle_beta   90.00
_cell.angle_gamma   90.00
#
_symmetry.space_group_name_H-M   'P 1'
#
loop_
_entity.id
_entity.type
_entity.pdbx_description
1 polymer ?
#
loop_
_entity_poly.entity_id
_entity_poly.type
_entity_poly.pdbx_seq_one_letter_code
_entity_poly.pdbx_strand_id
1 'polypeptide(L)'
;MSAEIELARLERQVLGVARVSRFLDAVDELRRMLAREDPRLRARVIALVAPAIGKDLAAAVGAAFNIGVTDAVKMIGEGAPDKAPAKPPSALVTAARATEKAIAEEISKARKLARAGADEATILAPVSAARNIVERDVVTLVNAAGNAGATALADAAGLPTVWIAETNACVECLAYSGRVAKPGKTFPGGLTYGAKSYNPEPVAYPPRHPRCRCTVEPLRSAEYAEALQREADRSVLRGFSLESESMKTRIDAADRLVARGVDAPKSVIAYANRAVKAGEFPTRGRP
;
A
#
# COMPACT_ATOMS: atom_id res chain seq x y z
N MET A 1 -15.47 -6.49 13.88
CA MET A 1 -14.56 -5.32 13.85
C MET A 1 -15.35 -4.13 14.31
N SER A 2 -14.87 -3.31 15.27
CA SER A 2 -15.67 -2.15 15.71
C SER A 2 -15.66 -1.08 14.60
N ALA A 3 -16.78 -0.35 14.46
CA ALA A 3 -16.91 0.74 13.49
C ALA A 3 -15.81 1.79 13.62
N GLU A 4 -15.29 1.99 14.84
CA GLU A 4 -14.17 2.91 15.12
C GLU A 4 -12.84 2.48 14.50
N ILE A 5 -12.56 1.17 14.45
CA ILE A 5 -11.34 0.64 13.84
C ILE A 5 -11.39 0.79 12.32
N GLU A 6 -12.55 0.55 11.72
CA GLU A 6 -12.77 0.75 10.29
C GLU A 6 -12.66 2.23 9.92
N LEU A 7 -13.23 3.12 10.75
CA LEU A 7 -13.14 4.57 10.58
C LEU A 7 -11.68 5.05 10.65
N ALA A 8 -10.92 4.62 11.66
CA ALA A 8 -9.52 4.98 11.81
C ALA A 8 -8.63 4.45 10.66
N ARG A 9 -8.97 3.28 10.10
CA ARG A 9 -8.34 2.73 8.90
C ARG A 9 -8.65 3.58 7.67
N LEU A 10 -9.91 3.97 7.50
CA LEU A 10 -10.35 4.87 6.42
C LEU A 10 -9.70 6.26 6.54
N GLU A 11 -9.58 6.81 7.75
CA GLU A 11 -8.88 8.08 7.99
C GLU A 11 -7.41 8.03 7.56
N ARG A 12 -6.68 6.93 7.85
CA ARG A 12 -5.29 6.73 7.37
C ARG A 12 -5.22 6.72 5.85
N GLN A 13 -6.13 6.00 5.20
CA GLN A 13 -6.21 5.95 3.74
C GLN A 13 -6.57 7.32 3.16
N VAL A 14 -7.54 8.01 3.75
CA VAL A 14 -8.01 9.33 3.31
C VAL A 14 -6.92 10.39 3.45
N LEU A 15 -6.17 10.43 4.56
CA LEU A 15 -5.08 11.40 4.75
C LEU A 15 -3.94 11.19 3.75
N GLY A 16 -3.58 9.92 3.48
CA GLY A 16 -2.64 9.58 2.42
C GLY A 16 -3.15 9.97 1.04
N VAL A 17 -4.39 9.60 0.72
CA VAL A 17 -5.06 9.90 -0.55
C VAL A 17 -5.28 11.40 -0.72
N ALA A 18 -5.70 12.14 0.32
CA ALA A 18 -5.94 13.59 0.21
C ALA A 18 -4.67 14.40 -0.11
N ARG A 19 -3.49 13.95 0.34
CA ARG A 19 -2.22 14.59 -0.02
C ARG A 19 -1.75 14.19 -1.41
N VAL A 20 -1.91 12.91 -1.78
CA VAL A 20 -1.68 12.42 -3.14
C VAL A 20 -2.66 13.08 -4.11
N SER A 21 -3.95 13.20 -3.75
CA SER A 21 -4.97 13.87 -4.57
C SER A 21 -4.59 15.31 -4.85
N ARG A 22 -4.22 16.11 -3.83
CA ARG A 22 -3.76 17.49 -4.05
C ARG A 22 -2.55 17.59 -4.97
N PHE A 23 -1.64 16.62 -4.92
CA PHE A 23 -0.55 16.55 -5.85
C PHE A 23 -1.01 16.21 -7.26
N LEU A 24 -1.87 15.20 -7.41
CA LEU A 24 -2.43 14.81 -8.72
C LEU A 24 -3.25 15.94 -9.33
N ASP A 25 -4.05 16.64 -8.51
CA ASP A 25 -4.79 17.83 -8.93
C ASP A 25 -3.85 18.93 -9.42
N ALA A 26 -2.72 19.16 -8.72
CA ALA A 26 -1.69 20.10 -9.13
C ALA A 26 -1.00 19.69 -10.45
N VAL A 27 -0.78 18.37 -10.67
CA VAL A 27 -0.24 17.85 -11.93
C VAL A 27 -1.24 17.99 -13.08
N ASP A 28 -2.53 17.71 -12.83
CA ASP A 28 -3.57 17.85 -13.86
C ASP A 28 -3.83 19.32 -14.20
N GLU A 29 -3.74 20.25 -13.23
CA GLU A 29 -3.73 21.69 -13.48
C GLU A 29 -2.51 22.08 -14.29
N LEU A 30 -1.32 21.59 -13.93
CA LEU A 30 -0.10 21.82 -14.68
C LEU A 30 -0.24 21.37 -16.15
N ARG A 31 -0.84 20.19 -16.40
CA ARG A 31 -1.11 19.72 -17.78
C ARG A 31 -2.02 20.68 -18.54
N ARG A 32 -3.13 21.13 -17.90
CA ARG A 32 -4.06 22.10 -18.50
C ARG A 32 -3.38 23.42 -18.82
N MET A 33 -2.47 23.89 -17.96
CA MET A 33 -1.75 25.14 -18.14
C MET A 33 -0.60 25.02 -19.16
N LEU A 34 0.02 23.83 -19.28
CA LEU A 34 1.05 23.54 -20.29
C LEU A 34 0.49 23.50 -21.73
N ALA A 35 -0.79 23.22 -21.89
CA ALA A 35 -1.48 23.27 -23.20
C ALA A 35 -1.55 24.71 -23.78
N ARG A 36 -1.18 25.75 -23.01
CA ARG A 36 -1.09 27.12 -23.50
C ARG A 36 0.23 27.36 -24.22
N GLU A 37 0.21 28.08 -25.33
CA GLU A 37 1.32 28.19 -26.30
C GLU A 37 2.58 28.92 -25.84
N ASP A 38 2.57 29.71 -24.74
CA ASP A 38 3.74 30.51 -24.31
C ASP A 38 4.74 29.66 -23.46
N PRO A 39 5.98 29.43 -23.97
CA PRO A 39 7.03 28.70 -23.26
C PRO A 39 7.46 29.34 -21.93
N ARG A 40 7.40 30.70 -21.84
CA ARG A 40 7.76 31.42 -20.60
C ARG A 40 6.70 31.24 -19.54
N LEU A 41 5.44 31.24 -19.95
CA LEU A 41 4.32 30.94 -19.04
C LEU A 41 4.38 29.48 -18.53
N ARG A 42 4.69 28.54 -19.41
CA ARG A 42 4.92 27.13 -19.05
C ARG A 42 5.99 26.97 -17.96
N ALA A 43 7.14 27.62 -18.12
CA ALA A 43 8.23 27.57 -17.14
C ALA A 43 7.84 28.20 -15.79
N ARG A 44 7.06 29.28 -15.78
CA ARG A 44 6.55 29.95 -14.56
C ARG A 44 5.55 29.08 -13.83
N VAL A 45 4.64 28.43 -14.57
CA VAL A 45 3.65 27.52 -14.01
C VAL A 45 4.32 26.32 -13.34
N ILE A 46 5.29 25.69 -14.01
CA ILE A 46 6.08 24.59 -13.42
C ILE A 46 6.79 25.07 -12.15
N ALA A 47 7.31 26.31 -12.15
CA ALA A 47 7.97 26.88 -10.98
C ALA A 47 7.03 27.15 -9.80
N LEU A 48 5.77 27.50 -10.05
CA LEU A 48 4.76 27.74 -9.02
C LEU A 48 4.24 26.44 -8.40
N VAL A 49 4.09 25.39 -9.20
CA VAL A 49 3.53 24.12 -8.78
C VAL A 49 4.60 23.21 -8.13
N ALA A 50 5.85 23.27 -8.58
CA ALA A 50 6.94 22.44 -8.08
C ALA A 50 7.15 22.50 -6.55
N PRO A 51 7.05 23.64 -5.85
CA PRO A 51 7.19 23.69 -4.40
C PRO A 51 6.06 22.99 -3.62
N ALA A 52 4.85 22.94 -4.21
CA ALA A 52 3.72 22.27 -3.59
C ALA A 52 3.84 20.73 -3.64
N ILE A 53 4.69 20.24 -4.53
CA ILE A 53 4.79 18.83 -4.90
C ILE A 53 5.72 18.03 -3.97
N GLY A 54 6.69 18.65 -3.30
CA GLY A 54 7.78 17.89 -2.64
C GLY A 54 8.09 18.27 -1.20
N LYS A 55 7.46 19.29 -0.60
CA LYS A 55 7.94 19.85 0.67
C LYS A 55 7.49 19.11 1.94
N ASP A 56 6.52 18.20 1.86
CA ASP A 56 5.85 17.68 3.05
C ASP A 56 5.80 16.15 3.19
N LEU A 57 6.53 15.39 2.38
CA LEU A 57 6.44 13.93 2.45
C LEU A 57 7.02 13.38 3.76
N ALA A 58 8.13 13.94 4.24
CA ALA A 58 8.68 13.55 5.54
C ALA A 58 7.72 13.88 6.68
N ALA A 59 7.03 15.03 6.63
CA ALA A 59 5.97 15.37 7.59
C ALA A 59 4.75 14.44 7.44
N ALA A 60 4.39 14.06 6.21
CA ALA A 60 3.33 13.09 5.96
C ALA A 60 3.65 11.70 6.54
N VAL A 61 4.88 11.25 6.40
CA VAL A 61 5.39 10.01 7.02
C VAL A 61 5.30 10.10 8.55
N GLY A 62 5.69 11.23 9.15
CA GLY A 62 5.55 11.46 10.59
C GLY A 62 4.09 11.42 11.06
N ALA A 63 3.21 12.09 10.34
CA ALA A 63 1.77 12.09 10.65
C ALA A 63 1.15 10.68 10.52
N ALA A 64 1.46 9.94 9.46
CA ALA A 64 0.98 8.58 9.28
C ALA A 64 1.49 7.63 10.36
N PHE A 65 2.74 7.77 10.78
CA PHE A 65 3.30 7.03 11.91
C PHE A 65 2.51 7.28 13.20
N ASN A 66 2.26 8.54 13.54
CA ASN A 66 1.48 8.90 14.74
C ASN A 66 0.04 8.39 14.68
N ILE A 67 -0.59 8.38 13.50
CA ILE A 67 -1.90 7.76 13.31
C ILE A 67 -1.84 6.27 13.63
N GLY A 68 -0.85 5.56 13.10
CA GLY A 68 -0.65 4.13 13.39
C GLY A 68 -0.46 3.84 14.89
N VAL A 69 0.32 4.69 15.58
CA VAL A 69 0.46 4.62 17.05
C VAL A 69 -0.89 4.83 17.73
N THR A 70 -1.62 5.88 17.38
CA THR A 70 -2.92 6.23 17.98
C THR A 70 -3.95 5.11 17.80
N ASP A 71 -4.00 4.51 16.62
CA ASP A 71 -4.92 3.40 16.35
C ASP A 71 -4.55 2.15 17.17
N ALA A 72 -3.28 1.84 17.30
CA ALA A 72 -2.83 0.74 18.13
C ALA A 72 -3.13 0.99 19.62
N VAL A 73 -3.00 2.25 20.13
CA VAL A 73 -3.45 2.62 21.49
C VAL A 73 -4.93 2.29 21.69
N LYS A 74 -5.78 2.70 20.75
CA LYS A 74 -7.23 2.41 20.82
C LYS A 74 -7.53 0.91 20.84
N MET A 75 -6.75 0.12 20.10
CA MET A 75 -6.92 -1.34 20.03
C MET A 75 -6.47 -2.05 21.30
N ILE A 76 -5.38 -1.60 21.90
CA ILE A 76 -4.81 -2.19 23.13
C ILE A 76 -5.64 -1.77 24.36
N GLY A 77 -6.18 -0.56 24.36
CA GLY A 77 -6.97 -0.01 25.46
C GLY A 77 -6.11 0.25 26.71
N GLU A 78 -6.59 -0.15 27.90
CA GLU A 78 -5.94 0.10 29.19
C GLU A 78 -4.54 -0.52 29.31
N GLY A 79 -4.20 -1.51 28.48
CA GLY A 79 -2.86 -2.11 28.43
C GLY A 79 -1.86 -1.36 27.55
N ALA A 80 -2.23 -0.23 26.97
CA ALA A 80 -1.33 0.53 26.12
C ALA A 80 -0.19 1.17 26.96
N PRO A 81 1.04 1.19 26.44
CA PRO A 81 2.17 1.80 27.15
C PRO A 81 1.97 3.30 27.38
N ASP A 82 2.33 3.81 28.56
CA ASP A 82 2.30 5.25 28.88
C ASP A 82 3.16 6.10 27.96
N LYS A 83 4.23 5.52 27.43
CA LYS A 83 5.15 6.17 26.47
C LYS A 83 5.05 5.49 25.12
N ALA A 84 4.27 6.08 24.25
CA ALA A 84 4.20 5.67 22.86
C ALA A 84 5.51 6.03 22.11
N PRO A 85 5.91 5.24 21.08
CA PRO A 85 7.02 5.60 20.20
C PRO A 85 6.80 6.97 19.55
N ALA A 86 7.79 7.86 19.66
CA ALA A 86 7.62 9.26 19.29
C ALA A 86 8.00 9.59 17.83
N LYS A 87 8.71 8.68 17.15
CA LYS A 87 9.29 8.98 15.82
C LYS A 87 9.23 7.79 14.88
N PRO A 88 8.99 8.03 13.58
CA PRO A 88 9.09 6.98 12.59
C PRO A 88 10.53 6.48 12.43
N PRO A 89 10.74 5.24 11.96
CA PRO A 89 12.04 4.72 11.60
C PRO A 89 12.80 5.66 10.66
N SER A 90 14.10 5.89 10.94
CA SER A 90 14.94 6.78 10.15
C SER A 90 14.99 6.39 8.67
N ALA A 91 14.92 5.10 8.35
CA ALA A 91 14.87 4.59 6.98
C ALA A 91 13.65 5.12 6.21
N LEU A 92 12.47 5.24 6.83
CA LEU A 92 11.28 5.81 6.19
C LEU A 92 11.43 7.30 5.93
N VAL A 93 12.02 8.04 6.87
CA VAL A 93 12.31 9.48 6.69
C VAL A 93 13.33 9.69 5.58
N THR A 94 14.36 8.85 5.51
CA THR A 94 15.37 8.89 4.45
C THR A 94 14.74 8.56 3.08
N ALA A 95 13.89 7.53 3.01
CA ALA A 95 13.19 7.19 1.78
C ALA A 95 12.23 8.31 1.33
N ALA A 96 11.52 8.95 2.27
CA ALA A 96 10.68 10.11 1.96
C ALA A 96 11.48 11.25 1.33
N ARG A 97 12.61 11.61 1.91
CA ARG A 97 13.50 12.64 1.35
C ARG A 97 14.07 12.27 -0.03
N ALA A 98 14.41 10.98 -0.23
CA ALA A 98 14.87 10.50 -1.54
C ALA A 98 13.76 10.62 -2.59
N THR A 99 12.52 10.28 -2.22
CA THR A 99 11.35 10.44 -3.09
C THR A 99 11.07 11.91 -3.41
N GLU A 100 11.12 12.80 -2.42
CA GLU A 100 11.01 14.25 -2.63
C GLU A 100 12.06 14.77 -3.63
N LYS A 101 13.31 14.34 -3.46
CA LYS A 101 14.41 14.69 -4.37
C LYS A 101 14.15 14.19 -5.80
N ALA A 102 13.74 12.93 -5.96
CA ALA A 102 13.45 12.35 -7.27
C ALA A 102 12.32 13.11 -8.00
N ILE A 103 11.26 13.47 -7.28
CA ILE A 103 10.16 14.28 -7.81
C ILE A 103 10.68 15.66 -8.24
N ALA A 104 11.47 16.33 -7.39
CA ALA A 104 12.04 17.64 -7.68
C ALA A 104 12.97 17.62 -8.91
N GLU A 105 13.73 16.55 -9.10
CA GLU A 105 14.60 16.36 -10.27
C GLU A 105 13.78 16.25 -11.56
N GLU A 106 12.70 15.47 -11.59
CA GLU A 106 11.83 15.35 -12.77
C GLU A 106 11.14 16.69 -13.10
N ILE A 107 10.65 17.40 -12.10
CA ILE A 107 10.07 18.74 -12.29
C ILE A 107 11.13 19.75 -12.77
N SER A 108 12.39 19.64 -12.30
CA SER A 108 13.49 20.48 -12.80
C SER A 108 13.80 20.21 -14.27
N LYS A 109 13.76 18.93 -14.71
CA LYS A 109 13.90 18.57 -16.14
C LYS A 109 12.78 19.20 -16.97
N ALA A 110 11.52 19.06 -16.54
CA ALA A 110 10.39 19.68 -17.23
C ALA A 110 10.56 21.20 -17.37
N ARG A 111 11.02 21.86 -16.32
CA ARG A 111 11.30 23.32 -16.33
C ARG A 111 12.40 23.72 -17.32
N LYS A 112 13.48 22.93 -17.39
CA LYS A 112 14.57 23.17 -18.36
C LYS A 112 14.06 23.00 -19.78
N LEU A 113 13.30 21.95 -20.08
CA LEU A 113 12.70 21.70 -21.39
C LEU A 113 11.75 22.82 -21.80
N ALA A 114 10.88 23.27 -20.89
CA ALA A 114 9.96 24.38 -21.14
C ALA A 114 10.70 25.70 -21.46
N ARG A 115 11.81 26.00 -20.77
CA ARG A 115 12.65 27.19 -21.04
C ARG A 115 13.37 27.10 -22.38
N ALA A 116 13.71 25.86 -22.80
CA ALA A 116 14.36 25.63 -24.10
C ALA A 116 13.35 25.63 -25.27
N GLY A 117 12.06 25.85 -25.01
CA GLY A 117 11.02 25.86 -26.05
C GLY A 117 10.65 24.50 -26.60
N ALA A 118 10.90 23.43 -25.85
CA ALA A 118 10.50 22.08 -26.24
C ALA A 118 8.99 21.98 -26.42
N ASP A 119 8.54 21.03 -27.24
CA ASP A 119 7.12 20.75 -27.45
C ASP A 119 6.45 20.19 -26.18
N GLU A 120 5.13 20.23 -26.16
CA GLU A 120 4.32 19.81 -25.02
C GLU A 120 4.58 18.35 -24.62
N ALA A 121 4.66 17.43 -25.57
CA ALA A 121 4.85 16.00 -25.30
C ALA A 121 6.20 15.75 -24.60
N THR A 122 7.25 16.44 -25.04
CA THR A 122 8.59 16.39 -24.44
C THR A 122 8.59 16.94 -23.01
N ILE A 123 7.85 18.04 -22.73
CA ILE A 123 7.73 18.60 -21.38
C ILE A 123 6.89 17.69 -20.47
N LEU A 124 5.85 17.05 -20.98
CA LEU A 124 4.97 16.20 -20.21
C LEU A 124 5.61 14.87 -19.78
N ALA A 125 6.64 14.39 -20.47
CA ALA A 125 7.31 13.14 -20.12
C ALA A 125 7.88 13.16 -18.67
N PRO A 126 8.72 14.11 -18.26
CA PRO A 126 9.20 14.19 -16.87
C PRO A 126 8.08 14.52 -15.86
N VAL A 127 7.05 15.27 -16.24
CA VAL A 127 5.87 15.50 -15.38
C VAL A 127 5.13 14.20 -15.10
N SER A 128 4.95 13.36 -16.12
CA SER A 128 4.35 12.04 -15.98
C SER A 128 5.22 11.09 -15.14
N ALA A 129 6.55 11.18 -15.29
CA ALA A 129 7.49 10.45 -14.43
C ALA A 129 7.35 10.86 -12.96
N ALA A 130 7.30 12.14 -12.65
CA ALA A 130 7.06 12.66 -11.30
C ALA A 130 5.73 12.15 -10.73
N ARG A 131 4.65 12.18 -11.53
CA ARG A 131 3.35 11.61 -11.14
C ARG A 131 3.44 10.14 -10.77
N ASN A 132 4.10 9.34 -11.60
CA ASN A 132 4.26 7.90 -11.34
C ASN A 132 5.05 7.62 -10.06
N ILE A 133 6.09 8.44 -9.75
CA ILE A 133 6.83 8.36 -8.49
C ILE A 133 5.88 8.61 -7.32
N VAL A 134 5.04 9.64 -7.38
CA VAL A 134 4.08 9.93 -6.31
C VAL A 134 3.07 8.80 -6.13
N GLU A 135 2.42 8.36 -7.18
CA GLU A 135 1.41 7.30 -7.11
C GLU A 135 1.98 5.99 -6.55
N ARG A 136 3.25 5.70 -6.83
CA ARG A 136 3.92 4.49 -6.37
C ARG A 136 4.51 4.64 -4.98
N ASP A 137 5.34 5.65 -4.78
CA ASP A 137 6.24 5.73 -3.63
C ASP A 137 5.59 6.46 -2.44
N VAL A 138 4.81 7.51 -2.68
CA VAL A 138 4.14 8.25 -1.58
C VAL A 138 3.10 7.37 -0.90
N VAL A 139 2.24 6.70 -1.67
CA VAL A 139 1.24 5.76 -1.11
C VAL A 139 1.92 4.66 -0.32
N THR A 140 3.01 4.11 -0.86
CA THR A 140 3.79 3.04 -0.21
C THR A 140 4.42 3.52 1.10
N LEU A 141 5.04 4.71 1.11
CA LEU A 141 5.70 5.27 2.30
C LEU A 141 4.72 5.65 3.41
N VAL A 142 3.59 6.25 3.06
CA VAL A 142 2.54 6.62 4.03
C VAL A 142 1.96 5.36 4.67
N ASN A 143 1.68 4.32 3.88
CA ASN A 143 1.23 3.04 4.41
C ASN A 143 2.29 2.37 5.30
N ALA A 144 3.56 2.36 4.87
CA ALA A 144 4.68 1.85 5.67
C ALA A 144 4.80 2.57 7.01
N ALA A 145 4.65 3.89 7.03
CA ALA A 145 4.75 4.69 8.24
C ALA A 145 3.63 4.38 9.24
N GLY A 146 2.38 4.27 8.78
CA GLY A 146 1.27 3.87 9.64
C GLY A 146 1.47 2.49 10.25
N ASN A 147 1.90 1.52 9.43
CA ASN A 147 2.19 0.17 9.91
C ASN A 147 3.39 0.13 10.87
N ALA A 148 4.43 0.94 10.62
CA ALA A 148 5.56 1.07 11.55
C ALA A 148 5.13 1.60 12.91
N GLY A 149 4.21 2.60 12.93
CA GLY A 149 3.66 3.14 14.17
C GLY A 149 2.89 2.09 14.97
N ALA A 150 2.00 1.35 14.31
CA ALA A 150 1.23 0.28 14.95
C ALA A 150 2.13 -0.84 15.49
N THR A 151 3.14 -1.27 14.69
CA THR A 151 4.11 -2.28 15.11
C THR A 151 4.93 -1.81 16.29
N ALA A 152 5.47 -0.59 16.26
CA ALA A 152 6.31 -0.06 17.32
C ALA A 152 5.55 0.05 18.65
N LEU A 153 4.26 0.40 18.63
CA LEU A 153 3.46 0.42 19.86
C LEU A 153 3.15 -1.00 20.35
N ALA A 154 2.79 -1.92 19.46
CA ALA A 154 2.57 -3.32 19.83
C ALA A 154 3.82 -3.94 20.46
N ASP A 155 4.99 -3.69 19.88
CA ASP A 155 6.28 -4.14 20.42
C ASP A 155 6.55 -3.56 21.83
N ALA A 156 6.29 -2.25 22.02
CA ALA A 156 6.42 -1.59 23.31
C ALA A 156 5.46 -2.15 24.38
N ALA A 157 4.28 -2.62 23.94
CA ALA A 157 3.30 -3.31 24.80
C ALA A 157 3.62 -4.80 25.01
N GLY A 158 4.67 -5.34 24.38
CA GLY A 158 4.97 -6.79 24.42
C GLY A 158 3.94 -7.65 23.69
N LEU A 159 3.15 -7.07 22.78
CA LEU A 159 2.09 -7.74 22.05
C LEU A 159 2.55 -8.16 20.64
N PRO A 160 2.16 -9.35 20.18
CA PRO A 160 2.37 -9.73 18.80
C PRO A 160 1.51 -8.89 17.86
N THR A 161 1.92 -8.82 16.59
CA THR A 161 1.17 -8.18 15.53
C THR A 161 0.62 -9.21 14.55
N VAL A 162 -0.52 -8.90 13.92
CA VAL A 162 -1.12 -9.72 12.87
C VAL A 162 -1.21 -8.94 11.57
N TRP A 163 -0.88 -9.60 10.46
CA TRP A 163 -1.01 -9.02 9.12
C TRP A 163 -2.46 -9.11 8.61
N ILE A 164 -2.97 -8.00 8.10
CA ILE A 164 -4.29 -7.89 7.50
C ILE A 164 -4.13 -7.54 6.03
N ALA A 165 -4.50 -8.48 5.17
CA ALA A 165 -4.52 -8.21 3.75
C ALA A 165 -5.75 -7.36 3.39
N GLU A 166 -5.56 -6.41 2.48
CA GLU A 166 -6.63 -5.63 1.88
C GLU A 166 -7.55 -6.53 1.06
N THR A 167 -8.82 -6.17 0.95
CA THR A 167 -9.74 -6.79 0.00
C THR A 167 -9.17 -6.66 -1.42
N ASN A 168 -9.11 -7.75 -2.17
CA ASN A 168 -8.45 -7.82 -3.47
C ASN A 168 -6.92 -7.56 -3.41
N ALA A 169 -6.25 -7.90 -2.32
CA ALA A 169 -4.80 -7.89 -2.28
C ALA A 169 -4.21 -8.93 -3.26
N CYS A 170 -2.94 -8.74 -3.64
CA CYS A 170 -2.25 -9.70 -4.49
C CYS A 170 -2.08 -11.05 -3.79
N VAL A 171 -1.84 -12.10 -4.55
CA VAL A 171 -1.66 -13.48 -4.03
C VAL A 171 -0.51 -13.60 -3.04
N GLU A 172 0.48 -12.70 -3.09
CA GLU A 172 1.54 -12.62 -2.07
C GLU A 172 1.00 -12.04 -0.76
N CYS A 173 0.35 -10.89 -0.81
CA CYS A 173 -0.21 -10.25 0.38
C CYS A 173 -1.29 -11.09 1.06
N LEU A 174 -2.13 -11.79 0.29
CA LEU A 174 -3.13 -12.73 0.84
C LEU A 174 -2.47 -13.86 1.61
N ALA A 175 -1.28 -14.34 1.21
CA ALA A 175 -0.55 -15.38 1.93
C ALA A 175 0.01 -14.91 3.29
N TYR A 176 0.12 -13.60 3.49
CA TYR A 176 0.47 -13.01 4.79
C TYR A 176 -0.72 -12.78 5.70
N SER A 177 -1.95 -12.74 5.19
CA SER A 177 -3.16 -12.48 5.98
C SER A 177 -3.28 -13.49 7.13
N GLY A 178 -3.49 -12.98 8.35
CA GLY A 178 -3.54 -13.80 9.56
C GLY A 178 -2.18 -14.29 10.07
N ARG A 179 -1.07 -13.98 9.39
CA ARG A 179 0.26 -14.29 9.93
C ARG A 179 0.57 -13.39 11.10
N VAL A 180 1.21 -13.99 12.11
CA VAL A 180 1.53 -13.34 13.38
C VAL A 180 3.05 -13.19 13.51
N ALA A 181 3.50 -11.98 13.83
CA ALA A 181 4.86 -11.71 14.25
C ALA A 181 4.89 -11.48 15.76
N LYS A 182 5.83 -12.14 16.46
CA LYS A 182 6.07 -11.92 17.90
C LYS A 182 6.67 -10.52 18.11
N PRO A 183 6.58 -9.94 19.32
CA PRO A 183 7.18 -8.66 19.63
C PRO A 183 8.66 -8.60 19.22
N GLY A 184 9.06 -7.56 18.53
CA GLY A 184 10.43 -7.36 18.02
C GLY A 184 10.86 -8.35 16.94
N LYS A 185 9.96 -9.13 16.36
CA LYS A 185 10.25 -10.08 15.27
C LYS A 185 9.59 -9.63 13.97
N THR A 186 10.09 -10.18 12.87
CA THR A 186 9.58 -9.95 11.52
C THR A 186 8.60 -11.05 11.10
N PHE A 187 7.75 -10.73 10.14
CA PHE A 187 7.04 -11.73 9.36
C PHE A 187 8.03 -12.49 8.47
N PRO A 188 7.84 -13.81 8.26
CA PRO A 188 8.75 -14.60 7.41
C PRO A 188 8.75 -14.07 5.98
N GLY A 189 9.90 -14.18 5.31
CA GLY A 189 10.00 -13.89 3.89
C GLY A 189 9.40 -14.97 3.01
N GLY A 190 9.17 -14.66 1.74
CA GLY A 190 8.85 -15.65 0.71
C GLY A 190 7.44 -16.23 0.72
N LEU A 191 6.53 -15.77 1.58
CA LEU A 191 5.15 -16.26 1.59
C LEU A 191 4.41 -15.79 0.33
N THR A 192 3.76 -16.73 -0.34
CA THR A 192 2.90 -16.45 -1.49
C THR A 192 2.00 -17.65 -1.79
N TYR A 193 0.81 -17.40 -2.33
CA TYR A 193 0.02 -18.42 -3.01
C TYR A 193 0.42 -18.58 -4.48
N GLY A 194 1.17 -17.61 -5.03
CA GLY A 194 1.71 -17.67 -6.38
C GLY A 194 2.88 -18.67 -6.54
N ALA A 195 3.44 -18.74 -7.75
CA ALA A 195 4.55 -19.65 -8.05
C ALA A 195 5.85 -19.22 -7.37
N LYS A 196 6.08 -17.91 -7.30
CA LYS A 196 7.27 -17.29 -6.70
C LYS A 196 6.86 -16.05 -5.92
N SER A 197 7.54 -15.80 -4.81
CA SER A 197 7.42 -14.53 -4.08
C SER A 197 8.23 -13.45 -4.80
N TYR A 198 7.71 -12.24 -4.81
CA TYR A 198 8.42 -11.05 -5.32
C TYR A 198 9.56 -10.62 -4.40
N ASN A 199 9.41 -10.89 -3.10
CA ASN A 199 10.40 -10.52 -2.10
C ASN A 199 10.62 -11.68 -1.12
N PRO A 200 11.76 -12.39 -1.19
CA PRO A 200 12.06 -13.52 -0.30
C PRO A 200 12.44 -13.07 1.12
N GLU A 201 12.77 -11.79 1.33
CA GLU A 201 13.26 -11.31 2.61
C GLU A 201 12.16 -11.18 3.66
N PRO A 202 12.46 -11.42 4.95
CA PRO A 202 11.57 -11.11 6.05
C PRO A 202 11.23 -9.62 6.11
N VAL A 203 10.05 -9.28 6.63
CA VAL A 203 9.58 -7.90 6.73
C VAL A 203 8.93 -7.63 8.08
N ALA A 204 9.23 -6.47 8.66
CA ALA A 204 8.68 -6.11 9.97
C ALA A 204 7.17 -5.77 9.89
N TYR A 205 6.74 -5.17 8.79
CA TYR A 205 5.36 -4.72 8.55
C TYR A 205 5.13 -4.49 7.05
N PRO A 206 3.85 -4.36 6.58
CA PRO A 206 3.57 -3.93 5.21
C PRO A 206 4.18 -2.53 4.93
N PRO A 207 4.51 -2.21 3.69
CA PRO A 207 4.16 -2.91 2.46
C PRO A 207 5.19 -3.97 2.03
N ARG A 208 4.71 -4.97 1.26
CA ARG A 208 5.57 -5.97 0.59
C ARG A 208 6.04 -5.53 -0.79
N HIS A 209 5.28 -4.66 -1.43
CA HIS A 209 5.50 -4.18 -2.79
C HIS A 209 4.93 -2.75 -2.94
N PRO A 210 5.33 -2.01 -3.98
CA PRO A 210 4.72 -0.71 -4.27
C PRO A 210 3.19 -0.79 -4.36
N ARG A 211 2.50 0.24 -3.87
CA ARG A 211 1.03 0.32 -3.82
C ARG A 211 0.34 -0.74 -2.93
N CYS A 212 1.09 -1.46 -2.11
CA CYS A 212 0.50 -2.35 -1.11
C CYS A 212 -0.29 -1.53 -0.08
N ARG A 213 -1.52 -1.98 0.24
CA ARG A 213 -2.43 -1.32 1.19
C ARG A 213 -2.71 -2.17 2.42
N CYS A 214 -2.01 -3.29 2.55
CA CYS A 214 -2.14 -4.14 3.73
C CYS A 214 -1.74 -3.39 5.00
N THR A 215 -2.30 -3.82 6.13
CA THR A 215 -2.03 -3.24 7.45
C THR A 215 -1.55 -4.29 8.44
N VAL A 216 -0.99 -3.84 9.55
CA VAL A 216 -0.78 -4.67 10.75
C VAL A 216 -1.54 -4.06 11.91
N GLU A 217 -1.97 -4.93 12.81
CA GLU A 217 -2.62 -4.55 14.06
C GLU A 217 -2.06 -5.38 15.21
N PRO A 218 -2.13 -4.89 16.47
CA PRO A 218 -1.91 -5.73 17.63
C PRO A 218 -2.84 -6.94 17.59
N LEU A 219 -2.31 -8.13 17.84
CA LEU A 219 -3.08 -9.38 17.80
C LEU A 219 -4.10 -9.41 18.93
N ARG A 220 -5.37 -9.55 18.59
CA ARG A 220 -6.47 -9.66 19.57
C ARG A 220 -6.63 -11.06 20.13
N SER A 221 -6.60 -12.06 19.24
CA SER A 221 -6.68 -13.48 19.61
C SER A 221 -6.17 -14.37 18.47
N ALA A 222 -5.88 -15.63 18.78
CA ALA A 222 -5.50 -16.62 17.78
C ALA A 222 -6.64 -16.88 16.76
N GLU A 223 -7.87 -16.93 17.24
CA GLU A 223 -9.07 -17.15 16.41
C GLU A 223 -9.26 -15.99 15.39
N TYR A 224 -8.89 -14.76 15.77
CA TYR A 224 -8.91 -13.63 14.86
C TYR A 224 -7.90 -13.81 13.73
N ALA A 225 -6.66 -14.20 14.04
CA ALA A 225 -5.65 -14.48 13.04
C ALA A 225 -6.06 -15.61 12.08
N GLU A 226 -6.62 -16.70 12.61
CA GLU A 226 -7.14 -17.80 11.80
C GLU A 226 -8.32 -17.36 10.92
N ALA A 227 -9.22 -16.51 11.43
CA ALA A 227 -10.33 -15.99 10.64
C ALA A 227 -9.84 -15.16 9.45
N LEU A 228 -8.83 -14.31 9.64
CA LEU A 228 -8.18 -13.55 8.56
C LEU A 228 -7.55 -14.48 7.52
N GLN A 229 -6.88 -15.54 7.96
CA GLN A 229 -6.28 -16.52 7.04
C GLN A 229 -7.34 -17.26 6.25
N ARG A 230 -8.40 -17.76 6.91
CA ARG A 230 -9.53 -18.43 6.23
C ARG A 230 -10.20 -17.54 5.19
N GLU A 231 -10.33 -16.23 5.48
CA GLU A 231 -10.92 -15.30 4.51
C GLU A 231 -9.97 -15.04 3.31
N ALA A 232 -8.67 -14.96 3.55
CA ALA A 232 -7.68 -14.87 2.47
C ALA A 232 -7.70 -16.13 1.58
N ASP A 233 -7.75 -17.31 2.17
CA ASP A 233 -7.87 -18.58 1.45
C ASP A 233 -9.14 -18.61 0.58
N ARG A 234 -10.28 -18.18 1.14
CA ARG A 234 -11.54 -18.07 0.38
C ARG A 234 -11.45 -17.05 -0.76
N SER A 235 -10.76 -15.94 -0.54
CA SER A 235 -10.54 -14.92 -1.57
C SER A 235 -9.77 -15.49 -2.75
N VAL A 236 -8.67 -16.20 -2.49
CA VAL A 236 -7.90 -16.87 -3.54
C VAL A 236 -8.72 -17.94 -4.26
N LEU A 237 -9.44 -18.79 -3.53
CA LEU A 237 -10.30 -19.84 -4.12
C LEU A 237 -11.43 -19.28 -4.98
N ARG A 238 -11.85 -18.02 -4.76
CA ARG A 238 -12.85 -17.31 -5.56
C ARG A 238 -12.23 -16.46 -6.68
N GLY A 239 -10.91 -16.46 -6.81
CA GLY A 239 -10.18 -15.67 -7.79
C GLY A 239 -10.13 -14.18 -7.49
N PHE A 240 -10.39 -13.77 -6.23
CA PHE A 240 -10.19 -12.38 -5.83
C PHE A 240 -8.70 -12.12 -5.70
N SER A 241 -8.25 -11.10 -6.39
CA SER A 241 -6.88 -10.60 -6.37
C SER A 241 -6.83 -9.21 -7.01
N LEU A 242 -5.65 -8.60 -7.06
CA LEU A 242 -5.45 -7.34 -7.78
C LEU A 242 -5.86 -7.51 -9.26
N GLU A 243 -6.52 -6.50 -9.82
CA GLU A 243 -6.92 -6.49 -11.23
C GLU A 243 -5.72 -6.67 -12.18
N SER A 244 -4.54 -6.17 -11.77
CA SER A 244 -3.30 -6.29 -12.53
C SER A 244 -2.69 -7.70 -12.52
N GLU A 245 -3.14 -8.60 -11.63
CA GLU A 245 -2.68 -9.98 -11.64
C GLU A 245 -3.34 -10.79 -12.76
N SER A 246 -2.52 -11.54 -13.50
CA SER A 246 -3.01 -12.34 -14.61
C SER A 246 -3.99 -13.43 -14.14
N MET A 247 -4.92 -13.80 -15.02
CA MET A 247 -5.82 -14.94 -14.78
C MET A 247 -5.03 -16.19 -14.43
N LYS A 248 -3.94 -16.45 -15.15
CA LYS A 248 -3.05 -17.58 -14.87
C LYS A 248 -2.53 -17.57 -13.43
N THR A 249 -2.05 -16.43 -12.92
CA THR A 249 -1.56 -16.30 -11.53
C THR A 249 -2.64 -16.66 -10.52
N ARG A 250 -3.88 -16.20 -10.74
CA ARG A 250 -5.02 -16.47 -9.86
C ARG A 250 -5.42 -17.94 -9.87
N ILE A 251 -5.48 -18.55 -11.06
CA ILE A 251 -5.78 -19.99 -11.23
C ILE A 251 -4.70 -20.84 -10.58
N ASP A 252 -3.43 -20.56 -10.85
CA ASP A 252 -2.30 -21.29 -10.25
C ASP A 252 -2.31 -21.20 -8.70
N ALA A 253 -2.73 -20.06 -8.14
CA ALA A 253 -2.85 -19.89 -6.70
C ALA A 253 -4.00 -20.71 -6.12
N ALA A 254 -5.17 -20.71 -6.77
CA ALA A 254 -6.33 -21.51 -6.35
C ALA A 254 -6.04 -23.01 -6.44
N ASP A 255 -5.40 -23.47 -7.52
CA ASP A 255 -5.00 -24.86 -7.70
C ASP A 255 -4.09 -25.36 -6.57
N ARG A 256 -3.07 -24.55 -6.21
CA ARG A 256 -2.18 -24.87 -5.08
C ARG A 256 -2.92 -24.96 -3.75
N LEU A 257 -3.90 -24.07 -3.50
CA LEU A 257 -4.70 -24.14 -2.27
C LEU A 257 -5.57 -25.38 -2.23
N VAL A 258 -6.22 -25.70 -3.33
CA VAL A 258 -7.01 -26.94 -3.44
C VAL A 258 -6.12 -28.17 -3.19
N ALA A 259 -4.96 -28.24 -3.83
CA ALA A 259 -4.01 -29.34 -3.68
C ALA A 259 -3.48 -29.49 -2.23
N ARG A 260 -3.39 -28.39 -1.46
CA ARG A 260 -3.01 -28.41 -0.04
C ARG A 260 -4.11 -28.86 0.90
N GLY A 261 -5.34 -29.03 0.42
CA GLY A 261 -6.47 -29.43 1.26
C GLY A 261 -6.89 -28.34 2.25
N VAL A 262 -6.93 -27.07 1.81
CA VAL A 262 -7.33 -25.95 2.66
C VAL A 262 -8.73 -26.13 3.23
N ASP A 263 -8.92 -25.70 4.48
CA ASP A 263 -10.24 -25.72 5.14
C ASP A 263 -11.15 -24.61 4.60
N ALA A 264 -12.03 -24.97 3.68
CA ALA A 264 -13.00 -24.07 3.08
C ALA A 264 -14.33 -24.79 2.82
N PRO A 265 -15.46 -24.05 2.73
CA PRO A 265 -16.75 -24.64 2.41
C PRO A 265 -16.70 -25.45 1.11
N LYS A 266 -17.35 -26.64 1.11
CA LYS A 266 -17.39 -27.55 -0.06
C LYS A 266 -17.80 -26.83 -1.35
N SER A 267 -18.74 -25.88 -1.27
CA SER A 267 -19.18 -25.08 -2.42
C SER A 267 -18.06 -24.19 -2.99
N VAL A 268 -17.18 -23.63 -2.13
CA VAL A 268 -16.05 -22.80 -2.53
C VAL A 268 -14.97 -23.67 -3.19
N ILE A 269 -14.66 -24.83 -2.61
CA ILE A 269 -13.74 -25.80 -3.20
C ILE A 269 -14.26 -26.29 -4.58
N ALA A 270 -15.55 -26.64 -4.67
CA ALA A 270 -16.14 -27.05 -5.95
C ALA A 270 -16.10 -25.93 -7.00
N TYR A 271 -16.28 -24.68 -6.59
CA TYR A 271 -16.13 -23.53 -7.48
C TYR A 271 -14.69 -23.39 -7.98
N ALA A 272 -13.70 -23.41 -7.06
CA ALA A 272 -12.28 -23.33 -7.42
C ALA A 272 -11.88 -24.48 -8.37
N ASN A 273 -12.27 -25.71 -8.11
CA ASN A 273 -11.99 -26.85 -9.00
C ASN A 273 -12.55 -26.66 -10.41
N ARG A 274 -13.76 -26.12 -10.55
CA ARG A 274 -14.30 -25.79 -11.87
C ARG A 274 -13.51 -24.71 -12.57
N ALA A 275 -13.11 -23.65 -11.84
CA ALA A 275 -12.31 -22.55 -12.38
C ALA A 275 -10.93 -23.05 -12.84
N VAL A 276 -10.25 -23.87 -12.02
CA VAL A 276 -8.96 -24.47 -12.35
C VAL A 276 -9.07 -25.35 -13.60
N LYS A 277 -10.11 -26.19 -13.69
CA LYS A 277 -10.35 -27.02 -14.88
C LYS A 277 -10.65 -26.20 -16.13
N ALA A 278 -11.36 -25.07 -16.01
CA ALA A 278 -11.68 -24.19 -17.11
C ALA A 278 -10.51 -23.26 -17.49
N GLY A 279 -9.53 -23.07 -16.61
CA GLY A 279 -8.44 -22.10 -16.80
C GLY A 279 -8.86 -20.65 -16.59
N GLU A 280 -10.07 -20.43 -16.06
CA GLU A 280 -10.63 -19.10 -15.80
C GLU A 280 -11.62 -19.12 -14.63
N PHE A 281 -11.71 -18.00 -13.91
CA PHE A 281 -12.81 -17.79 -12.98
C PHE A 281 -14.02 -17.26 -13.75
N PRO A 282 -15.21 -17.81 -13.50
CA PRO A 282 -16.43 -17.33 -14.11
C PRO A 282 -16.59 -15.83 -13.88
N THR A 283 -16.79 -15.06 -14.93
CA THR A 283 -17.13 -13.64 -14.82
C THR A 283 -18.40 -13.53 -13.99
N ARG A 284 -18.31 -12.92 -12.82
CA ARG A 284 -19.52 -12.57 -12.07
C ARG A 284 -20.28 -11.55 -12.92
N GLY A 285 -21.42 -11.93 -13.40
CA GLY A 285 -22.38 -10.95 -13.87
C GLY A 285 -22.48 -9.86 -12.79
N ARG A 286 -22.12 -8.62 -13.11
CA ARG A 286 -22.42 -7.50 -12.23
C ARG A 286 -23.92 -7.54 -11.98
N PRO A 287 -24.36 -7.56 -10.70
CA PRO A 287 -25.79 -7.42 -10.44
C PRO A 287 -26.30 -6.07 -10.97
#